data_15316cdaa52b2f2b29f4bb332bf214e4
#
_entry.id   15316cdaa52b2f2b29f4bb332bf214e4
#
_cell.length_a   1.000
_cell.length_b   1.000
_cell.length_c   1.000
_cell.angle_alpha   90.00
_cell.angle_beta   90.00
_cell.angle_gamma   90.00
#
_symmetry.space_group_name_H-M   'P 1'
#
loop_
_entity.id
_entity.type
_entity.pdbx_description
1 polymer ?
#
loop_
_entity_poly.entity_id
_entity_poly.type
_entity_poly.pdbx_seq_one_letter_code
_entity_poly.pdbx_strand_id
1 'polypeptide(L)'
;LEAELESPIDELFAQFDDKAIAAASIAQVHRATTPEGAEVAVKVLRPGIEAAFARDLDLARWAAERIERTRPELRRLRPVEAVQTIIRSVEIELDLRFEAAAADELRENFAEEPDFQVPTVDWTRTGRRVMTTGWIDAAPINDITPDTVDAEKLKMIVATFAKVFFLQVCRDGFFHADMHPGNLFVDENGRVSLVDFGIMGRLDKNNRKFLAEILYGFIERDYVKVAEVHFQAGLVPQNASKDEFAQALRSVGEPIFGQSIKDISGGNLLAQLFEITEKFNMPTQTPLLLLQKTMVVVEGV
;
A
#
# COMPACT_ATOMS: atom_id res chain seq x y z
N LEU A 1 -4.98 -18.58 19.04
CA LEU A 1 -4.61 -17.51 19.99
C LEU A 1 -3.76 -18.05 21.13
N GLU A 2 -4.32 -18.90 22.02
CA GLU A 2 -3.65 -19.38 23.21
C GLU A 2 -2.29 -20.05 22.96
N ALA A 3 -2.21 -20.91 21.92
CA ALA A 3 -0.96 -21.57 21.55
C ALA A 3 0.10 -20.60 20.99
N GLU A 4 -0.29 -19.45 20.49
CA GLU A 4 0.60 -18.43 19.93
C GLU A 4 1.07 -17.43 20.98
N LEU A 5 0.16 -17.06 21.89
CA LEU A 5 0.43 -16.05 22.92
C LEU A 5 0.78 -16.66 24.28
N GLU A 6 0.88 -18.00 24.35
CA GLU A 6 1.27 -18.78 25.52
C GLU A 6 0.47 -18.45 26.79
N SER A 7 -0.79 -18.01 26.62
CA SER A 7 -1.69 -17.63 27.71
C SER A 7 -3.13 -17.98 27.37
N PRO A 8 -3.97 -18.33 28.36
CA PRO A 8 -5.39 -18.56 28.15
C PRO A 8 -6.10 -17.33 27.61
N ILE A 9 -7.15 -17.51 26.80
CA ILE A 9 -7.86 -16.42 26.16
C ILE A 9 -8.54 -15.47 27.16
N ASP A 10 -9.01 -15.98 28.29
CA ASP A 10 -9.64 -15.23 29.37
C ASP A 10 -8.64 -14.40 30.21
N GLU A 11 -7.35 -14.73 30.16
CA GLU A 11 -6.28 -13.88 30.71
C GLU A 11 -5.85 -12.80 29.70
N LEU A 12 -5.91 -13.10 28.42
CA LEU A 12 -5.53 -12.17 27.35
C LEU A 12 -6.60 -11.10 27.10
N PHE A 13 -7.90 -11.50 27.15
CA PHE A 13 -9.02 -10.63 26.85
C PHE A 13 -10.15 -10.85 27.87
N ALA A 14 -10.66 -9.75 28.42
CA ALA A 14 -11.84 -9.81 29.31
C ALA A 14 -13.11 -10.19 28.53
N GLN A 15 -13.16 -9.84 27.23
CA GLN A 15 -14.19 -10.25 26.30
C GLN A 15 -13.57 -10.47 24.92
N PHE A 16 -13.98 -11.55 24.25
CA PHE A 16 -13.56 -11.87 22.89
C PHE A 16 -14.77 -12.30 22.06
N ASP A 17 -15.02 -11.64 20.94
CA ASP A 17 -16.12 -11.96 20.05
C ASP A 17 -15.71 -13.12 19.13
N ASP A 18 -16.32 -14.28 19.27
CA ASP A 18 -16.05 -15.46 18.43
C ASP A 18 -16.39 -15.21 16.96
N LYS A 19 -17.34 -14.33 16.68
CA LYS A 19 -17.73 -13.95 15.32
C LYS A 19 -16.79 -12.88 14.78
N ALA A 20 -16.07 -13.22 13.71
CA ALA A 20 -15.24 -12.26 13.01
C ALA A 20 -16.07 -11.09 12.46
N ILE A 21 -15.59 -9.87 12.65
CA ILE A 21 -16.17 -8.62 12.11
C ILE A 21 -15.76 -8.39 10.65
N ALA A 22 -14.58 -8.90 10.28
CA ALA A 22 -14.04 -8.84 8.93
C ALA A 22 -13.27 -10.11 8.61
N ALA A 23 -13.25 -10.45 7.32
CA ALA A 23 -12.52 -11.60 6.80
C ALA A 23 -11.65 -11.15 5.62
N ALA A 24 -10.33 -11.26 5.79
CA ALA A 24 -9.35 -11.11 4.72
C ALA A 24 -9.05 -12.47 4.06
N SER A 25 -8.25 -12.48 3.01
CA SER A 25 -7.86 -13.71 2.29
C SER A 25 -7.23 -14.75 3.22
N ILE A 26 -6.29 -14.34 4.06
CA ILE A 26 -5.48 -15.21 4.93
C ILE A 26 -5.81 -15.09 6.41
N ALA A 27 -6.60 -14.09 6.83
CA ALA A 27 -6.85 -13.78 8.24
C ALA A 27 -8.32 -13.45 8.51
N GLN A 28 -8.66 -13.39 9.79
CA GLN A 28 -9.95 -12.91 10.30
C GLN A 28 -9.67 -11.84 11.35
N VAL A 29 -10.56 -10.85 11.47
CA VAL A 29 -10.46 -9.81 12.49
C VAL A 29 -11.63 -9.96 13.45
N HIS A 30 -11.35 -9.98 14.74
CA HIS A 30 -12.30 -10.09 15.83
C HIS A 30 -12.25 -8.83 16.70
N ARG A 31 -13.38 -8.44 17.29
CA ARG A 31 -13.41 -7.44 18.34
C ARG A 31 -13.16 -8.09 19.68
N ALA A 32 -12.36 -7.44 20.52
CA ALA A 32 -12.11 -7.91 21.87
C ALA A 32 -11.95 -6.71 22.82
N THR A 33 -12.02 -7.01 24.13
CA THR A 33 -11.74 -6.04 25.20
C THR A 33 -10.61 -6.61 26.05
N THR A 34 -9.57 -5.84 26.27
CA THR A 34 -8.47 -6.28 27.15
C THR A 34 -8.89 -6.29 28.61
N PRO A 35 -8.16 -6.97 29.52
CA PRO A 35 -8.44 -6.93 30.96
C PRO A 35 -8.42 -5.51 31.55
N GLU A 36 -7.67 -4.59 30.92
CA GLU A 36 -7.59 -3.18 31.31
C GLU A 36 -8.80 -2.36 30.82
N GLY A 37 -9.71 -2.97 30.05
CA GLY A 37 -10.92 -2.35 29.52
C GLY A 37 -10.74 -1.62 28.19
N ALA A 38 -9.60 -1.77 27.52
CA ALA A 38 -9.39 -1.20 26.19
C ALA A 38 -10.04 -2.05 25.10
N GLU A 39 -10.76 -1.42 24.19
CA GLU A 39 -11.27 -2.09 22.99
C GLU A 39 -10.17 -2.29 21.96
N VAL A 40 -10.11 -3.48 21.35
CA VAL A 40 -9.06 -3.87 20.42
C VAL A 40 -9.62 -4.65 19.24
N ALA A 41 -8.93 -4.58 18.10
CA ALA A 41 -9.11 -5.44 16.95
C ALA A 41 -8.02 -6.52 16.96
N VAL A 42 -8.43 -7.78 16.88
CA VAL A 42 -7.52 -8.93 16.91
C VAL A 42 -7.57 -9.61 15.55
N LYS A 43 -6.51 -9.43 14.77
CA LYS A 43 -6.30 -10.09 13.47
C LYS A 43 -5.62 -11.43 13.70
N VAL A 44 -6.22 -12.51 13.20
CA VAL A 44 -5.75 -13.89 13.42
C VAL A 44 -5.63 -14.60 12.09
N LEU A 45 -4.50 -15.24 11.79
CA LEU A 45 -4.37 -16.06 10.59
C LEU A 45 -5.36 -17.22 10.61
N ARG A 46 -5.92 -17.54 9.44
CA ARG A 46 -6.86 -18.65 9.30
C ARG A 46 -6.21 -19.98 9.70
N PRO A 47 -6.94 -20.88 10.36
CA PRO A 47 -6.42 -22.20 10.69
C PRO A 47 -5.94 -22.95 9.44
N GLY A 48 -4.72 -23.49 9.50
CA GLY A 48 -4.16 -24.33 8.44
C GLY A 48 -3.72 -23.58 7.19
N ILE A 49 -3.75 -22.24 7.16
CA ILE A 49 -3.37 -21.42 6.00
C ILE A 49 -1.91 -21.65 5.60
N GLU A 50 -1.00 -21.77 6.56
CA GLU A 50 0.42 -22.05 6.32
C GLU A 50 0.63 -23.38 5.60
N ALA A 51 -0.09 -24.44 6.04
CA ALA A 51 -0.03 -25.74 5.41
C ALA A 51 -0.65 -25.77 4.00
N ALA A 52 -1.67 -24.93 3.75
CA ALA A 52 -2.25 -24.77 2.43
C ALA A 52 -1.23 -24.10 1.47
N PHE A 53 -0.65 -22.97 1.87
CA PHE A 53 0.37 -22.29 1.09
C PHE A 53 1.60 -23.17 0.85
N ALA A 54 2.08 -23.89 1.87
CA ALA A 54 3.24 -24.78 1.72
C ALA A 54 3.01 -25.81 0.60
N ARG A 55 1.84 -26.43 0.55
CA ARG A 55 1.49 -27.41 -0.51
C ARG A 55 1.43 -26.77 -1.89
N ASP A 56 0.81 -25.60 -2.00
CA ASP A 56 0.64 -24.89 -3.28
C ASP A 56 2.01 -24.40 -3.81
N LEU A 57 2.86 -23.87 -2.91
CA LEU A 57 4.20 -23.40 -3.24
C LEU A 57 5.15 -24.56 -3.61
N ASP A 58 5.03 -25.71 -2.96
CA ASP A 58 5.79 -26.92 -3.34
C ASP A 58 5.41 -27.41 -4.74
N LEU A 59 4.10 -27.39 -5.06
CA LEU A 59 3.63 -27.71 -6.41
C LEU A 59 4.14 -26.69 -7.45
N ALA A 60 4.08 -25.39 -7.12
CA ALA A 60 4.59 -24.33 -7.99
C ALA A 60 6.10 -24.47 -8.23
N ARG A 61 6.88 -24.78 -7.19
CA ARG A 61 8.32 -25.06 -7.28
C ARG A 61 8.61 -26.25 -8.20
N TRP A 62 7.92 -27.36 -7.98
CA TRP A 62 8.05 -28.54 -8.82
C TRP A 62 7.73 -28.23 -10.30
N ALA A 63 6.64 -27.49 -10.56
CA ALA A 63 6.26 -27.10 -11.92
C ALA A 63 7.32 -26.18 -12.56
N ALA A 64 7.85 -25.19 -11.83
CA ALA A 64 8.90 -24.30 -12.29
C ALA A 64 10.19 -25.05 -12.66
N GLU A 65 10.64 -26.00 -11.81
CA GLU A 65 11.78 -26.85 -12.08
C GLU A 65 11.55 -27.73 -13.32
N ARG A 66 10.33 -28.26 -13.48
CA ARG A 66 9.97 -29.07 -14.64
C ARG A 66 10.02 -28.24 -15.93
N ILE A 67 9.50 -27.00 -15.89
CA ILE A 67 9.53 -26.07 -17.04
C ILE A 67 10.97 -25.73 -17.40
N GLU A 68 11.83 -25.37 -16.46
CA GLU A 68 13.25 -25.07 -16.76
C GLU A 68 14.00 -26.23 -17.37
N ARG A 69 13.68 -27.48 -17.00
CA ARG A 69 14.30 -28.67 -17.56
C ARG A 69 13.80 -29.03 -18.97
N THR A 70 12.49 -28.86 -19.21
CA THR A 70 11.83 -29.39 -20.43
C THR A 70 11.58 -28.31 -21.49
N ARG A 71 11.68 -27.03 -21.15
CA ARG A 71 11.37 -25.89 -22.03
C ARG A 71 12.51 -24.88 -22.03
N PRO A 72 13.61 -25.14 -22.80
CA PRO A 72 14.77 -24.24 -22.86
C PRO A 72 14.41 -22.78 -23.21
N GLU A 73 13.40 -22.60 -24.05
CA GLU A 73 12.87 -21.28 -24.48
C GLU A 73 12.31 -20.44 -23.32
N LEU A 74 11.81 -21.08 -22.24
CA LEU A 74 11.25 -20.40 -21.07
C LEU A 74 12.27 -20.14 -19.96
N ARG A 75 13.51 -20.66 -20.07
CA ARG A 75 14.56 -20.42 -19.06
C ARG A 75 14.88 -18.93 -18.86
N ARG A 76 14.72 -18.14 -19.93
CA ARG A 76 14.91 -16.67 -19.85
C ARG A 76 13.97 -16.00 -18.85
N LEU A 77 12.82 -16.61 -18.53
CA LEU A 77 11.84 -16.12 -17.55
C LEU A 77 12.19 -16.49 -16.11
N ARG A 78 13.23 -17.31 -15.92
CA ARG A 78 13.71 -17.76 -14.59
C ARG A 78 12.57 -18.24 -13.68
N PRO A 79 11.74 -19.23 -14.10
CA PRO A 79 10.54 -19.60 -13.36
C PRO A 79 10.82 -20.07 -11.93
N VAL A 80 11.94 -20.75 -11.68
CA VAL A 80 12.33 -21.18 -10.33
C VAL A 80 12.62 -19.98 -9.44
N GLU A 81 13.36 -18.98 -9.94
CA GLU A 81 13.67 -17.75 -9.21
C GLU A 81 12.40 -16.92 -8.92
N ALA A 82 11.49 -16.87 -9.90
CA ALA A 82 10.18 -16.21 -9.73
C ALA A 82 9.36 -16.89 -8.62
N VAL A 83 9.27 -18.22 -8.60
CA VAL A 83 8.57 -18.95 -7.53
C VAL A 83 9.25 -18.76 -6.18
N GLN A 84 10.58 -18.74 -6.11
CA GLN A 84 11.29 -18.46 -4.86
C GLN A 84 10.98 -17.06 -4.33
N THR A 85 10.81 -16.07 -5.20
CA THR A 85 10.39 -14.72 -4.82
C THR A 85 8.98 -14.71 -4.23
N ILE A 86 8.05 -15.46 -4.84
CA ILE A 86 6.68 -15.62 -4.31
C ILE A 86 6.71 -16.30 -2.94
N ILE A 87 7.51 -17.36 -2.78
CA ILE A 87 7.65 -18.06 -1.49
C ILE A 87 8.06 -17.07 -0.39
N ARG A 88 9.10 -16.26 -0.62
CA ARG A 88 9.55 -15.26 0.36
C ARG A 88 8.48 -14.23 0.68
N SER A 89 7.73 -13.78 -0.32
CA SER A 89 6.63 -12.84 -0.10
C SER A 89 5.54 -13.44 0.78
N VAL A 90 5.15 -14.69 0.53
CA VAL A 90 4.16 -15.42 1.34
C VAL A 90 4.66 -15.66 2.77
N GLU A 91 5.94 -16.01 2.95
CA GLU A 91 6.53 -16.17 4.28
C GLU A 91 6.47 -14.88 5.12
N ILE A 92 6.66 -13.73 4.48
CA ILE A 92 6.52 -12.42 5.14
C ILE A 92 5.04 -12.14 5.46
N GLU A 93 4.12 -12.41 4.53
CA GLU A 93 2.68 -12.17 4.70
C GLU A 93 2.06 -13.08 5.77
N LEU A 94 2.61 -14.27 5.99
CA LEU A 94 2.19 -15.21 7.04
C LEU A 94 2.82 -14.92 8.42
N ASP A 95 3.52 -13.82 8.58
CA ASP A 95 4.06 -13.36 9.86
C ASP A 95 3.53 -11.97 10.20
N LEU A 96 2.44 -11.92 10.95
CA LEU A 96 1.74 -10.67 11.30
C LEU A 96 2.60 -9.68 12.12
N ARG A 97 3.76 -10.10 12.63
CA ARG A 97 4.69 -9.18 13.30
C ARG A 97 5.30 -8.17 12.33
N PHE A 98 5.44 -8.52 11.04
CA PHE A 98 5.90 -7.56 10.01
C PHE A 98 4.83 -6.50 9.73
N GLU A 99 3.56 -6.91 9.68
CA GLU A 99 2.45 -5.98 9.55
C GLU A 99 2.33 -5.07 10.78
N ALA A 100 2.47 -5.63 11.98
CA ALA A 100 2.47 -4.88 13.23
C ALA A 100 3.61 -3.85 13.28
N ALA A 101 4.83 -4.25 12.87
CA ALA A 101 5.97 -3.33 12.80
C ALA A 101 5.76 -2.22 11.78
N ALA A 102 5.12 -2.52 10.64
CA ALA A 102 4.78 -1.54 9.63
C ALA A 102 3.75 -0.53 10.13
N ALA A 103 2.72 -1.00 10.85
CA ALA A 103 1.74 -0.13 11.51
C ALA A 103 2.40 0.81 12.52
N ASP A 104 3.28 0.28 13.35
CA ASP A 104 3.95 1.07 14.40
C ASP A 104 4.90 2.11 13.81
N GLU A 105 5.68 1.77 12.78
CA GLU A 105 6.53 2.72 12.04
C GLU A 105 5.69 3.85 11.42
N LEU A 106 4.58 3.50 10.77
CA LEU A 106 3.71 4.52 10.18
C LEU A 106 3.08 5.42 11.27
N ARG A 107 2.66 4.84 12.38
CA ARG A 107 2.14 5.59 13.54
C ARG A 107 3.16 6.58 14.09
N GLU A 108 4.43 6.17 14.21
CA GLU A 108 5.51 7.06 14.65
C GLU A 108 5.75 8.20 13.67
N ASN A 109 5.77 7.92 12.36
CA ASN A 109 5.94 8.92 11.31
C ASN A 109 4.85 10.00 11.33
N PHE A 110 3.65 9.65 11.79
CA PHE A 110 2.47 10.53 11.83
C PHE A 110 2.05 10.94 13.24
N ALA A 111 2.92 10.80 14.25
CA ALA A 111 2.59 11.13 15.63
C ALA A 111 2.19 12.61 15.85
N GLU A 112 2.69 13.53 15.00
CA GLU A 112 2.39 14.97 15.06
C GLU A 112 1.26 15.41 14.11
N GLU A 113 0.63 14.47 13.39
CA GLU A 113 -0.45 14.78 12.43
C GLU A 113 -1.83 14.53 13.07
N PRO A 114 -2.52 15.57 13.57
CA PRO A 114 -3.74 15.39 14.37
C PRO A 114 -4.92 14.84 13.57
N ASP A 115 -4.94 15.09 12.24
CA ASP A 115 -6.06 14.72 11.37
C ASP A 115 -5.90 13.29 10.80
N PHE A 116 -4.82 12.58 11.19
CA PHE A 116 -4.56 11.22 10.75
C PHE A 116 -4.24 10.30 11.92
N GLN A 117 -4.67 9.05 11.82
CA GLN A 117 -4.48 8.05 12.87
C GLN A 117 -4.09 6.69 12.29
N VAL A 118 -3.14 6.06 12.95
CA VAL A 118 -2.83 4.62 12.81
C VAL A 118 -3.09 3.96 14.16
N PRO A 119 -3.78 2.82 14.22
CA PRO A 119 -4.08 2.15 15.49
C PRO A 119 -2.79 1.74 16.18
N THR A 120 -2.77 1.88 17.51
CA THR A 120 -1.63 1.45 18.34
C THR A 120 -1.53 -0.06 18.36
N VAL A 121 -0.35 -0.61 18.15
CA VAL A 121 -0.10 -2.05 18.26
C VAL A 121 0.04 -2.45 19.74
N ASP A 122 -0.68 -3.47 20.16
CA ASP A 122 -0.47 -4.14 21.45
C ASP A 122 0.54 -5.28 21.26
N TRP A 123 1.80 -4.98 21.48
CA TRP A 123 2.89 -5.93 21.32
C TRP A 123 2.85 -7.10 22.30
N THR A 124 2.17 -6.94 23.44
CA THR A 124 2.02 -8.04 24.43
C THR A 124 1.03 -9.10 23.94
N ARG A 125 0.10 -8.71 23.05
CA ARG A 125 -0.91 -9.57 22.45
C ARG A 125 -0.70 -9.72 20.93
N THR A 126 0.57 -9.60 20.50
CA THR A 126 0.96 -9.75 19.09
C THR A 126 2.05 -10.80 18.94
N GLY A 127 1.86 -11.74 18.04
CA GLY A 127 2.77 -12.82 17.69
C GLY A 127 2.78 -13.06 16.18
N ARG A 128 3.39 -14.15 15.75
CA ARG A 128 3.49 -14.48 14.32
C ARG A 128 2.12 -14.63 13.65
N ARG A 129 1.15 -15.23 14.34
CA ARG A 129 -0.18 -15.57 13.81
C ARG A 129 -1.29 -14.68 14.32
N VAL A 130 -0.98 -13.75 15.19
CA VAL A 130 -1.93 -12.85 15.85
C VAL A 130 -1.36 -11.45 15.87
N MET A 131 -2.16 -10.46 15.49
CA MET A 131 -1.84 -9.04 15.63
C MET A 131 -3.00 -8.35 16.35
N THR A 132 -2.70 -7.67 17.44
CA THR A 132 -3.68 -6.92 18.21
C THR A 132 -3.41 -5.43 18.10
N THR A 133 -4.43 -4.67 17.72
CA THR A 133 -4.36 -3.21 17.61
C THR A 133 -5.50 -2.55 18.35
N GLY A 134 -5.31 -1.30 18.77
CA GLY A 134 -6.39 -0.49 19.32
C GLY A 134 -7.58 -0.40 18.36
N TRP A 135 -8.78 -0.41 18.92
CA TRP A 135 -10.01 -0.23 18.15
C TRP A 135 -10.09 1.18 17.58
N ILE A 136 -10.56 1.30 16.35
CA ILE A 136 -10.85 2.60 15.71
C ILE A 136 -12.37 2.76 15.69
N ASP A 137 -12.86 3.76 16.42
CA ASP A 137 -14.27 4.15 16.38
C ASP A 137 -14.50 5.13 15.23
N ALA A 138 -14.69 4.59 14.04
CA ALA A 138 -14.82 5.35 12.80
C ALA A 138 -15.64 4.57 11.77
N ALA A 139 -16.27 5.31 10.85
CA ALA A 139 -17.03 4.73 9.74
C ALA A 139 -16.10 4.44 8.54
N PRO A 140 -16.38 3.40 7.75
CA PRO A 140 -15.71 3.18 6.47
C PRO A 140 -15.84 4.41 5.56
N ILE A 141 -14.79 4.75 4.81
CA ILE A 141 -14.82 5.94 3.94
C ILE A 141 -15.93 5.88 2.88
N ASN A 142 -16.33 4.68 2.47
CA ASN A 142 -17.46 4.48 1.54
C ASN A 142 -18.81 4.96 2.08
N ASP A 143 -18.95 5.08 3.40
CA ASP A 143 -20.15 5.56 4.06
C ASP A 143 -20.14 7.11 4.20
N ILE A 144 -19.02 7.74 3.84
CA ILE A 144 -18.83 9.19 3.85
C ILE A 144 -19.27 9.74 2.49
N THR A 145 -20.45 10.35 2.46
CA THR A 145 -21.05 10.89 1.24
C THR A 145 -21.50 12.34 1.48
N PRO A 146 -21.78 13.10 0.42
CA PRO A 146 -22.35 14.45 0.56
C PRO A 146 -23.67 14.52 1.35
N ASP A 147 -24.35 13.37 1.52
CA ASP A 147 -25.57 13.27 2.32
C ASP A 147 -25.29 12.99 3.81
N THR A 148 -24.11 12.45 4.14
CA THR A 148 -23.73 12.07 5.51
C THR A 148 -22.85 13.09 6.20
N VAL A 149 -22.11 13.90 5.43
CA VAL A 149 -21.25 14.98 5.96
C VAL A 149 -21.40 16.25 5.14
N ASP A 150 -21.12 17.39 5.75
CA ASP A 150 -21.15 18.67 5.02
C ASP A 150 -19.96 18.82 4.05
N ALA A 151 -20.11 19.75 3.09
CA ALA A 151 -19.12 19.95 2.03
C ALA A 151 -17.74 20.40 2.54
N GLU A 152 -17.66 21.13 3.64
CA GLU A 152 -16.38 21.58 4.22
C GLU A 152 -15.65 20.42 4.88
N LYS A 153 -16.37 19.57 5.59
CA LYS A 153 -15.79 18.35 6.18
C LYS A 153 -15.33 17.37 5.11
N LEU A 154 -16.11 17.20 4.05
CA LEU A 154 -15.70 16.35 2.90
C LEU A 154 -14.41 16.88 2.26
N LYS A 155 -14.29 18.18 2.03
CA LYS A 155 -13.05 18.79 1.51
C LYS A 155 -11.86 18.58 2.45
N MET A 156 -12.08 18.70 3.76
CA MET A 156 -11.04 18.46 4.77
C MET A 156 -10.55 17.01 4.71
N ILE A 157 -11.46 16.04 4.66
CA ILE A 157 -11.13 14.61 4.58
C ILE A 157 -10.28 14.32 3.32
N VAL A 158 -10.73 14.81 2.15
CA VAL A 158 -9.99 14.63 0.88
C VAL A 158 -8.61 15.29 0.94
N ALA A 159 -8.52 16.51 1.49
CA ALA A 159 -7.24 17.21 1.64
C ALA A 159 -6.30 16.48 2.61
N THR A 160 -6.82 15.97 3.73
CA THR A 160 -6.05 15.16 4.70
C THR A 160 -5.54 13.89 4.05
N PHE A 161 -6.38 13.17 3.31
CA PHE A 161 -6.01 11.95 2.61
C PHE A 161 -4.89 12.18 1.59
N ALA A 162 -5.03 13.21 0.75
CA ALA A 162 -4.00 13.59 -0.20
C ALA A 162 -2.69 13.99 0.51
N LYS A 163 -2.78 14.83 1.57
CA LYS A 163 -1.62 15.23 2.40
C LYS A 163 -0.90 14.01 2.97
N VAL A 164 -1.64 13.10 3.59
CA VAL A 164 -1.10 11.87 4.20
C VAL A 164 -0.39 11.02 3.17
N PHE A 165 -0.98 10.83 1.99
CA PHE A 165 -0.34 10.10 0.90
C PHE A 165 1.00 10.74 0.48
N PHE A 166 1.02 12.06 0.22
CA PHE A 166 2.25 12.74 -0.17
C PHE A 166 3.32 12.76 0.93
N LEU A 167 2.93 12.87 2.19
CA LEU A 167 3.88 12.79 3.31
C LEU A 167 4.50 11.40 3.40
N GLN A 168 3.72 10.32 3.29
CA GLN A 168 4.23 8.95 3.25
C GLN A 168 5.26 8.76 2.13
N VAL A 169 4.96 9.25 0.94
CA VAL A 169 5.79 9.06 -0.26
C VAL A 169 7.02 9.97 -0.25
N CYS A 170 6.82 11.28 -0.07
CA CYS A 170 7.87 12.28 -0.28
C CYS A 170 8.70 12.55 0.98
N ARG A 171 8.05 12.65 2.16
CA ARG A 171 8.74 12.91 3.43
C ARG A 171 9.40 11.65 3.97
N ASP A 172 8.62 10.56 4.10
CA ASP A 172 9.07 9.37 4.81
C ASP A 172 9.67 8.32 3.86
N GLY A 173 9.17 8.24 2.64
CA GLY A 173 9.52 7.18 1.68
C GLY A 173 9.04 5.82 2.15
N PHE A 174 8.07 5.79 3.05
CA PHE A 174 7.40 4.62 3.57
C PHE A 174 5.90 4.85 3.43
N PHE A 175 5.24 4.07 2.57
CA PHE A 175 3.87 4.33 2.18
C PHE A 175 3.04 3.06 2.13
N HIS A 176 1.76 3.21 2.46
CA HIS A 176 0.76 2.17 2.32
C HIS A 176 0.46 1.94 0.84
N ALA A 177 0.74 0.74 0.37
CA ALA A 177 0.63 0.42 -1.06
C ALA A 177 -0.71 -0.23 -1.45
N ASP A 178 -1.68 -0.20 -0.55
CA ASP A 178 -3.03 -0.75 -0.78
C ASP A 178 -4.12 0.11 -0.10
N MET A 179 -4.12 1.42 -0.38
CA MET A 179 -5.03 2.42 0.20
C MET A 179 -6.43 2.34 -0.44
N HIS A 180 -7.01 1.14 -0.52
CA HIS A 180 -8.36 1.00 -1.03
C HIS A 180 -9.41 1.40 0.03
N PRO A 181 -10.64 1.76 -0.36
CA PRO A 181 -11.67 2.25 0.57
C PRO A 181 -11.96 1.34 1.76
N GLY A 182 -11.75 0.03 1.63
CA GLY A 182 -11.93 -0.93 2.73
C GLY A 182 -10.90 -0.81 3.85
N ASN A 183 -9.77 -0.13 3.61
CA ASN A 183 -8.69 0.11 4.59
C ASN A 183 -8.74 1.53 5.17
N LEU A 184 -9.73 2.34 4.76
CA LEU A 184 -9.86 3.74 5.13
C LEU A 184 -11.11 3.96 5.97
N PHE A 185 -10.92 4.62 7.11
CA PHE A 185 -11.99 4.96 8.04
C PHE A 185 -11.92 6.45 8.40
N VAL A 186 -13.06 7.02 8.72
CA VAL A 186 -13.19 8.43 9.10
C VAL A 186 -14.05 8.54 10.37
N ASP A 187 -13.53 9.19 11.39
CA ASP A 187 -14.25 9.41 12.63
C ASP A 187 -15.27 10.56 12.53
N GLU A 188 -16.03 10.77 13.60
CA GLU A 188 -17.03 11.85 13.70
C GLU A 188 -16.44 13.26 13.57
N ASN A 189 -15.14 13.43 13.79
CA ASN A 189 -14.42 14.72 13.66
C ASN A 189 -13.80 14.91 12.27
N GLY A 190 -13.86 13.89 11.40
CA GLY A 190 -13.24 13.90 10.07
C GLY A 190 -11.79 13.44 10.07
N ARG A 191 -11.29 12.87 11.17
CA ARG A 191 -9.95 12.29 11.25
C ARG A 191 -9.88 11.01 10.45
N VAL A 192 -8.90 10.92 9.57
CA VAL A 192 -8.69 9.74 8.69
C VAL A 192 -7.87 8.69 9.41
N SER A 193 -8.27 7.43 9.31
CA SER A 193 -7.55 6.28 9.85
C SER A 193 -7.25 5.26 8.77
N LEU A 194 -6.06 4.65 8.83
CA LEU A 194 -5.65 3.52 7.99
C LEU A 194 -5.57 2.25 8.81
N VAL A 195 -5.95 1.14 8.19
CA VAL A 195 -5.82 -0.23 8.71
C VAL A 195 -5.24 -1.14 7.63
N ASP A 196 -4.84 -2.35 8.03
CA ASP A 196 -4.28 -3.40 7.14
C ASP A 196 -2.97 -3.00 6.47
N PHE A 197 -1.86 -3.13 7.20
CA PHE A 197 -0.52 -2.71 6.77
C PHE A 197 0.29 -3.85 6.11
N GLY A 198 -0.40 -4.87 5.59
CA GLY A 198 0.23 -6.03 4.95
C GLY A 198 1.01 -5.70 3.67
N ILE A 199 0.62 -4.63 2.96
CA ILE A 199 1.30 -4.21 1.73
C ILE A 199 1.83 -2.79 1.90
N MET A 200 3.13 -2.66 2.17
CA MET A 200 3.83 -1.39 2.30
C MET A 200 4.88 -1.22 1.22
N GLY A 201 5.05 0.01 0.75
CA GLY A 201 6.11 0.39 -0.19
C GLY A 201 7.23 1.17 0.49
N ARG A 202 8.46 1.03 -0.03
CA ARG A 202 9.62 1.84 0.40
C ARG A 202 10.30 2.48 -0.78
N LEU A 203 10.58 3.77 -0.65
CA LEU A 203 11.41 4.54 -1.56
C LEU A 203 12.69 4.95 -0.84
N ASP A 204 13.83 4.65 -1.41
CA ASP A 204 15.10 5.16 -0.91
C ASP A 204 15.22 6.69 -1.11
N LYS A 205 16.24 7.29 -0.50
CA LYS A 205 16.43 8.74 -0.53
C LYS A 205 16.59 9.30 -1.95
N ASN A 206 17.20 8.53 -2.87
CA ASN A 206 17.40 8.97 -4.24
C ASN A 206 16.09 8.95 -5.02
N ASN A 207 15.33 7.85 -4.92
CA ASN A 207 14.03 7.74 -5.55
C ASN A 207 13.03 8.80 -5.04
N ARG A 208 13.03 9.10 -3.73
CA ARG A 208 12.23 10.20 -3.18
C ARG A 208 12.60 11.57 -3.77
N LYS A 209 13.91 11.84 -3.86
CA LYS A 209 14.39 13.07 -4.45
C LYS A 209 13.98 13.19 -5.91
N PHE A 210 14.20 12.15 -6.71
CA PHE A 210 13.80 12.14 -8.11
C PHE A 210 12.30 12.32 -8.27
N LEU A 211 11.49 11.65 -7.46
CA LEU A 211 10.05 11.80 -7.49
C LEU A 211 9.61 13.25 -7.17
N ALA A 212 10.19 13.85 -6.13
CA ALA A 212 9.90 15.24 -5.76
C ALA A 212 10.31 16.22 -6.88
N GLU A 213 11.47 16.02 -7.51
CA GLU A 213 11.93 16.86 -8.63
C GLU A 213 11.04 16.68 -9.87
N ILE A 214 10.58 15.45 -10.16
CA ILE A 214 9.63 15.16 -11.24
C ILE A 214 8.32 15.88 -10.99
N LEU A 215 7.72 15.73 -9.80
CA LEU A 215 6.46 16.40 -9.44
C LEU A 215 6.59 17.91 -9.50
N TYR A 216 7.66 18.47 -8.96
CA TYR A 216 7.93 19.90 -9.01
C TYR A 216 8.08 20.41 -10.44
N GLY A 217 8.82 19.69 -11.29
CA GLY A 217 8.99 20.04 -12.69
C GLY A 217 7.67 19.99 -13.49
N PHE A 218 6.77 19.04 -13.17
CA PHE A 218 5.42 19.04 -13.73
C PHE A 218 4.63 20.28 -13.30
N ILE A 219 4.64 20.63 -12.00
CA ILE A 219 3.94 21.82 -11.48
C ILE A 219 4.44 23.09 -12.18
N GLU A 220 5.75 23.24 -12.36
CA GLU A 220 6.38 24.37 -13.05
C GLU A 220 6.26 24.28 -14.58
N ARG A 221 5.70 23.17 -15.10
CA ARG A 221 5.58 22.91 -16.56
C ARG A 221 6.94 22.86 -17.27
N ASP A 222 8.01 22.54 -16.53
CA ASP A 222 9.37 22.36 -17.06
C ASP A 222 9.61 20.91 -17.46
N TYR A 223 9.04 20.52 -18.59
CA TYR A 223 9.11 19.14 -19.08
C TYR A 223 10.52 18.72 -19.51
N VAL A 224 11.38 19.68 -19.83
CA VAL A 224 12.79 19.40 -20.12
C VAL A 224 13.49 18.96 -18.84
N LYS A 225 13.26 19.68 -17.75
CA LYS A 225 13.80 19.31 -16.43
C LYS A 225 13.28 17.97 -15.96
N VAL A 226 11.96 17.73 -16.14
CA VAL A 226 11.35 16.43 -15.80
C VAL A 226 12.02 15.30 -16.59
N ALA A 227 12.27 15.49 -17.88
CA ALA A 227 12.98 14.50 -18.69
C ALA A 227 14.41 14.26 -18.18
N GLU A 228 15.17 15.32 -17.91
CA GLU A 228 16.52 15.19 -17.34
C GLU A 228 16.55 14.37 -16.06
N VAL A 229 15.62 14.61 -15.15
CA VAL A 229 15.51 13.85 -13.88
C VAL A 229 15.23 12.38 -14.13
N HIS A 230 14.35 12.05 -15.08
CA HIS A 230 14.08 10.66 -15.46
C HIS A 230 15.34 9.93 -15.98
N PHE A 231 16.13 10.60 -16.82
CA PHE A 231 17.41 10.06 -17.31
C PHE A 231 18.43 9.90 -16.20
N GLN A 232 18.53 10.87 -15.28
CA GLN A 232 19.42 10.81 -14.11
C GLN A 232 19.04 9.68 -13.15
N ALA A 233 17.74 9.44 -12.98
CA ALA A 233 17.21 8.36 -12.15
C ALA A 233 17.37 6.96 -12.80
N GLY A 234 17.81 6.89 -14.07
CA GLY A 234 17.89 5.63 -14.81
C GLY A 234 16.53 5.04 -15.16
N LEU A 235 15.48 5.84 -15.14
CA LEU A 235 14.11 5.42 -15.49
C LEU A 235 13.88 5.34 -17.01
N VAL A 236 14.74 6.00 -17.78
CA VAL A 236 14.71 5.98 -19.25
C VAL A 236 16.07 5.51 -19.76
N PRO A 237 16.13 4.60 -20.76
CA PRO A 237 17.38 4.17 -21.37
C PRO A 237 18.18 5.35 -21.93
N GLN A 238 19.51 5.33 -21.71
CA GLN A 238 20.41 6.44 -22.08
C GLN A 238 20.49 6.70 -23.61
N ASN A 239 20.09 5.73 -24.44
CA ASN A 239 20.05 5.86 -25.89
C ASN A 239 18.73 6.47 -26.41
N ALA A 240 17.76 6.76 -25.55
CA ALA A 240 16.52 7.45 -25.94
C ALA A 240 16.77 8.95 -26.15
N SER A 241 15.96 9.60 -26.98
CA SER A 241 16.02 11.05 -27.21
C SER A 241 15.36 11.80 -26.04
N LYS A 242 16.13 12.67 -25.38
CA LYS A 242 15.63 13.51 -24.29
C LYS A 242 14.56 14.48 -24.76
N ASP A 243 14.71 15.05 -25.94
CA ASP A 243 13.77 16.04 -26.50
C ASP A 243 12.44 15.37 -26.84
N GLU A 244 12.48 14.17 -27.45
CA GLU A 244 11.26 13.40 -27.74
C GLU A 244 10.57 12.96 -26.44
N PHE A 245 11.33 12.59 -25.41
CA PHE A 245 10.78 12.21 -24.11
C PHE A 245 10.15 13.43 -23.41
N ALA A 246 10.80 14.59 -23.39
CA ALA A 246 10.24 15.84 -22.88
C ALA A 246 8.94 16.24 -23.60
N GLN A 247 8.88 16.03 -24.92
CA GLN A 247 7.68 16.30 -25.71
C GLN A 247 6.55 15.31 -25.37
N ALA A 248 6.89 14.04 -25.12
CA ALA A 248 5.91 13.04 -24.67
C ALA A 248 5.37 13.38 -23.28
N LEU A 249 6.22 13.77 -22.33
CA LEU A 249 5.78 14.24 -21.01
C LEU A 249 4.86 15.47 -21.11
N ARG A 250 5.19 16.41 -21.99
CA ARG A 250 4.37 17.59 -22.25
C ARG A 250 2.98 17.22 -22.77
N SER A 251 2.89 16.23 -23.69
CA SER A 251 1.61 15.79 -24.25
C SER A 251 0.63 15.22 -23.20
N VAL A 252 1.17 14.70 -22.10
CA VAL A 252 0.39 14.21 -20.94
C VAL A 252 0.13 15.32 -19.92
N GLY A 253 1.13 16.14 -19.63
CA GLY A 253 1.03 17.19 -18.60
C GLY A 253 0.16 18.36 -19.00
N GLU A 254 0.31 18.90 -20.24
CA GLU A 254 -0.42 20.10 -20.67
C GLU A 254 -1.95 19.97 -20.63
N PRO A 255 -2.56 18.84 -21.05
CA PRO A 255 -4.01 18.70 -20.97
C PRO A 255 -4.59 18.75 -19.55
N ILE A 256 -3.77 18.47 -18.52
CA ILE A 256 -4.19 18.48 -17.13
C ILE A 256 -4.26 19.91 -16.57
N PHE A 257 -3.38 20.80 -17.06
CA PHE A 257 -3.35 22.17 -16.59
C PHE A 257 -4.56 22.96 -17.10
N GLY A 258 -5.28 23.58 -16.16
CA GLY A 258 -6.48 24.36 -16.45
C GLY A 258 -7.79 23.57 -16.43
N GLN A 259 -7.72 22.26 -16.21
CA GLN A 259 -8.92 21.46 -15.93
C GLN A 259 -9.24 21.48 -14.43
N SER A 260 -10.51 21.36 -14.10
CA SER A 260 -10.93 21.06 -12.75
C SER A 260 -10.46 19.64 -12.38
N ILE A 261 -10.06 19.43 -11.13
CA ILE A 261 -9.68 18.08 -10.63
C ILE A 261 -10.77 17.03 -10.95
N LYS A 262 -12.04 17.46 -10.95
CA LYS A 262 -13.19 16.60 -11.28
C LYS A 262 -13.24 16.13 -12.74
N ASP A 263 -12.57 16.85 -13.64
CA ASP A 263 -12.58 16.56 -15.06
C ASP A 263 -11.34 15.77 -15.50
N ILE A 264 -10.37 15.59 -14.60
CA ILE A 264 -9.16 14.81 -14.85
C ILE A 264 -9.49 13.33 -14.63
N SER A 265 -9.42 12.54 -15.70
CA SER A 265 -9.54 11.08 -15.60
C SER A 265 -8.17 10.46 -15.36
N GLY A 266 -7.90 10.00 -14.12
CA GLY A 266 -6.65 9.34 -13.79
C GLY A 266 -6.46 8.01 -14.51
N GLY A 267 -7.54 7.31 -14.82
CA GLY A 267 -7.45 6.13 -15.69
C GLY A 267 -6.87 6.47 -17.06
N ASN A 268 -7.30 7.59 -17.68
CA ASN A 268 -6.73 8.05 -18.94
C ASN A 268 -5.30 8.55 -18.78
N LEU A 269 -5.02 9.28 -17.69
CA LEU A 269 -3.66 9.74 -17.38
C LEU A 269 -2.70 8.56 -17.22
N LEU A 270 -3.12 7.53 -16.47
CA LEU A 270 -2.32 6.33 -16.27
C LEU A 270 -2.09 5.60 -17.61
N ALA A 271 -3.12 5.44 -18.44
CA ALA A 271 -2.97 4.80 -19.76
C ALA A 271 -1.94 5.55 -20.61
N GLN A 272 -1.98 6.89 -20.66
CA GLN A 272 -1.00 7.70 -21.37
C GLN A 272 0.42 7.56 -20.79
N LEU A 273 0.55 7.49 -19.47
CA LEU A 273 1.84 7.22 -18.83
C LEU A 273 2.37 5.82 -19.20
N PHE A 274 1.52 4.80 -19.26
CA PHE A 274 1.93 3.47 -19.71
C PHE A 274 2.38 3.47 -21.18
N GLU A 275 1.68 4.16 -22.06
CA GLU A 275 2.11 4.32 -23.46
C GLU A 275 3.50 4.96 -23.56
N ILE A 276 3.81 5.96 -22.72
CA ILE A 276 5.15 6.56 -22.66
C ILE A 276 6.17 5.54 -22.16
N THR A 277 5.87 4.78 -21.09
CA THR A 277 6.81 3.77 -20.55
C THR A 277 7.13 2.71 -21.60
N GLU A 278 6.15 2.26 -22.36
CA GLU A 278 6.33 1.29 -23.45
C GLU A 278 7.12 1.89 -24.61
N LYS A 279 6.74 3.08 -25.08
CA LYS A 279 7.39 3.79 -26.20
C LYS A 279 8.87 4.03 -25.95
N PHE A 280 9.25 4.34 -24.71
CA PHE A 280 10.63 4.63 -24.32
C PHE A 280 11.36 3.44 -23.69
N ASN A 281 10.78 2.24 -23.71
CA ASN A 281 11.38 1.01 -23.14
C ASN A 281 11.85 1.22 -21.68
N MET A 282 11.05 1.88 -20.86
CA MET A 282 11.41 2.20 -19.50
C MET A 282 11.46 0.94 -18.64
N PRO A 283 12.54 0.71 -17.88
CA PRO A 283 12.61 -0.45 -16.99
C PRO A 283 11.62 -0.31 -15.83
N THR A 284 10.90 -1.39 -15.57
CA THR A 284 9.91 -1.42 -14.50
C THR A 284 10.59 -1.56 -13.14
N GLN A 285 10.33 -0.64 -12.21
CA GLN A 285 10.78 -0.70 -10.82
C GLN A 285 9.61 -1.03 -9.89
N THR A 286 9.71 -2.10 -9.12
CA THR A 286 8.63 -2.59 -8.23
C THR A 286 8.08 -1.51 -7.29
N PRO A 287 8.88 -0.68 -6.60
CA PRO A 287 8.35 0.37 -5.73
C PRO A 287 7.52 1.42 -6.48
N LEU A 288 7.90 1.75 -7.73
CA LEU A 288 7.17 2.71 -8.55
C LEU A 288 5.87 2.12 -9.08
N LEU A 289 5.82 0.81 -9.37
CA LEU A 289 4.56 0.13 -9.72
C LEU A 289 3.57 0.13 -8.55
N LEU A 290 4.04 -0.16 -7.33
CA LEU A 290 3.21 -0.08 -6.14
C LEU A 290 2.69 1.34 -5.93
N LEU A 291 3.53 2.35 -6.12
CA LEU A 291 3.14 3.75 -6.04
C LEU A 291 2.08 4.10 -7.10
N GLN A 292 2.27 3.67 -8.35
CA GLN A 292 1.29 3.87 -9.42
C GLN A 292 -0.05 3.20 -9.09
N LYS A 293 -0.05 1.94 -8.64
CA LYS A 293 -1.26 1.25 -8.18
C LYS A 293 -1.97 2.07 -7.10
N THR A 294 -1.22 2.54 -6.11
CA THR A 294 -1.78 3.30 -4.98
C THR A 294 -2.38 4.63 -5.46
N MET A 295 -1.71 5.35 -6.37
CA MET A 295 -2.23 6.60 -6.92
C MET A 295 -3.58 6.42 -7.62
N VAL A 296 -3.75 5.33 -8.38
CA VAL A 296 -5.03 5.00 -9.03
C VAL A 296 -6.13 4.73 -8.03
N VAL A 297 -5.80 4.00 -6.96
CA VAL A 297 -6.76 3.69 -5.89
C VAL A 297 -7.14 4.95 -5.12
N VAL A 298 -6.15 5.79 -4.79
CA VAL A 298 -6.35 7.09 -4.11
C VAL A 298 -7.26 8.03 -4.88
N GLU A 299 -7.19 8.01 -6.21
CA GLU A 299 -8.08 8.82 -7.06
C GLU A 299 -9.52 8.30 -7.07
N GLY A 300 -9.71 7.00 -6.87
CA GLY A 300 -11.03 6.37 -6.83
C GLY A 300 -11.74 6.54 -5.48
N VAL A 301 -11.08 7.10 -4.48
CA VAL A 301 -11.61 7.42 -3.14
C VAL A 301 -12.08 8.87 -3.11
#